data_cd693139b8c3b5c6f83f0669ce03262e
#
_entry.id   cd693139b8c3b5c6f83f0669ce03262e
#
_cell.length_a   1.000
_cell.length_b   1.000
_cell.length_c   1.000
_cell.angle_alpha   90.00
_cell.angle_beta   90.00
_cell.angle_gamma   90.00
#
_symmetry.space_group_name_H-M   'P 1'
#
loop_
_entity.id
_entity.type
_entity.pdbx_description
1 polymer ?
#
loop_
_entity_poly.entity_id
_entity_poly.type
_entity_poly.pdbx_seq_one_letter_code
_entity_poly.pdbx_strand_id
1 'polypeptide(L)'
;MTQQTVLKYGVKLLIIFMCLPVHEFSHAWSAKKLGDDSQDYKGRLTLNPLAHLDPLGAIALFFTGFGWAKPVEVDSRRFKNFKRDMALTAAAGPLSNLLLALAGTILWEVALCAYWKDAGFAVSDIAQQCGSFGSAAYYQLTAGNDALFWLQFILKYFSLINIGLAVFNLIPIPPLDGSKIIMFFLSNKLNYKLYEYQMYIYIGFIVVLFTGLLDKPLGFLQGAVSSFLLLITSWVPAIMNAIL
;
A
#
# COMPACT_ATOMS: atom_id res chain seq x y z
N MET A 1 -6.40 5.47 26.20
CA MET A 1 -5.48 5.70 25.08
C MET A 1 -4.72 6.99 25.35
N THR A 2 -3.39 7.00 25.21
CA THR A 2 -2.62 8.24 25.36
C THR A 2 -2.87 9.15 24.13
N GLN A 3 -2.72 10.48 24.31
CA GLN A 3 -2.85 11.45 23.22
C GLN A 3 -1.95 11.10 22.02
N GLN A 4 -0.73 10.64 22.28
CA GLN A 4 0.19 10.17 21.24
C GLN A 4 -0.32 8.96 20.46
N THR A 5 -1.01 8.04 21.13
CA THR A 5 -1.61 6.87 20.47
C THR A 5 -2.71 7.31 19.50
N VAL A 6 -3.60 8.22 19.92
CA VAL A 6 -4.67 8.78 19.06
C VAL A 6 -4.08 9.48 17.83
N LEU A 7 -3.03 10.27 18.02
CA LEU A 7 -2.37 10.98 16.92
C LEU A 7 -1.74 10.01 15.91
N LYS A 8 -1.07 8.95 16.38
CA LYS A 8 -0.49 7.91 15.52
C LYS A 8 -1.53 7.19 14.67
N TYR A 9 -2.68 6.84 15.24
CA TYR A 9 -3.79 6.23 14.48
C TYR A 9 -4.40 7.23 13.49
N GLY A 10 -4.57 8.50 13.87
CA GLY A 10 -5.04 9.55 12.99
C GLY A 10 -4.14 9.73 11.76
N VAL A 11 -2.83 9.75 11.94
CA VAL A 11 -1.86 9.83 10.83
C VAL A 11 -1.98 8.61 9.91
N LYS A 12 -2.09 7.40 10.44
CA LYS A 12 -2.25 6.19 9.61
C LYS A 12 -3.53 6.23 8.78
N LEU A 13 -4.65 6.63 9.37
CA LEU A 13 -5.91 6.81 8.66
C LEU A 13 -5.79 7.84 7.53
N LEU A 14 -5.16 8.99 7.82
CA LEU A 14 -4.93 10.02 6.80
C LEU A 14 -4.12 9.47 5.63
N ILE A 15 -3.05 8.71 5.91
CA ILE A 15 -2.21 8.10 4.87
C ILE A 15 -3.02 7.12 4.02
N ILE A 16 -3.85 6.26 4.63
CA ILE A 16 -4.71 5.33 3.88
C ILE A 16 -5.65 6.12 2.97
N PHE A 17 -6.24 7.20 3.46
CA PHE A 17 -7.09 8.10 2.69
C PHE A 17 -6.39 8.74 1.49
N MET A 18 -5.08 8.95 1.56
CA MET A 18 -4.27 9.49 0.46
C MET A 18 -3.84 8.40 -0.53
N CYS A 19 -3.54 7.20 -0.05
CA CYS A 19 -3.01 6.11 -0.87
C CYS A 19 -4.08 5.37 -1.69
N LEU A 20 -5.27 5.16 -1.12
CA LEU A 20 -6.37 4.48 -1.80
C LEU A 20 -6.82 5.19 -3.10
N PRO A 21 -6.97 6.53 -3.15
CA PRO A 21 -7.29 7.23 -4.40
C PRO A 21 -6.26 7.03 -5.51
N VAL A 22 -4.98 6.96 -5.17
CA VAL A 22 -3.92 6.71 -6.16
C VAL A 22 -4.01 5.29 -6.71
N HIS A 23 -4.30 4.33 -5.84
CA HIS A 23 -4.52 2.93 -6.22
C HIS A 23 -5.72 2.81 -7.19
N GLU A 24 -6.88 3.33 -6.81
CA GLU A 24 -8.10 3.30 -7.64
C GLU A 24 -7.93 4.10 -8.95
N PHE A 25 -7.32 5.28 -8.87
CA PHE A 25 -6.98 6.08 -10.06
C PHE A 25 -6.12 5.28 -11.04
N SER A 26 -5.15 4.51 -10.53
CA SER A 26 -4.26 3.71 -11.39
C SER A 26 -5.01 2.61 -12.14
N HIS A 27 -6.00 1.98 -11.51
CA HIS A 27 -6.92 1.07 -12.19
C HIS A 27 -7.71 1.78 -13.29
N ALA A 28 -8.34 2.91 -12.97
CA ALA A 28 -9.13 3.69 -13.92
C ALA A 28 -8.28 4.17 -15.11
N TRP A 29 -7.07 4.66 -14.83
CA TRP A 29 -6.14 5.14 -15.85
C TRP A 29 -5.66 4.01 -16.76
N SER A 30 -5.30 2.86 -16.20
CA SER A 30 -4.90 1.68 -16.96
C SER A 30 -6.05 1.16 -17.83
N ALA A 31 -7.27 1.04 -17.28
CA ALA A 31 -8.46 0.64 -18.01
C ALA A 31 -8.70 1.55 -19.23
N LYS A 32 -8.63 2.87 -19.02
CA LYS A 32 -8.76 3.87 -20.11
C LYS A 32 -7.70 3.67 -21.18
N LYS A 33 -6.44 3.49 -20.81
CA LYS A 33 -5.34 3.25 -21.76
C LYS A 33 -5.52 1.96 -22.57
N LEU A 34 -6.21 0.98 -22.02
CA LEU A 34 -6.49 -0.31 -22.64
C LEU A 34 -7.82 -0.36 -23.41
N GLY A 35 -8.59 0.76 -23.42
CA GLY A 35 -9.76 0.93 -24.26
C GLY A 35 -11.08 1.13 -23.51
N ASP A 36 -11.10 1.04 -22.18
CA ASP A 36 -12.27 1.36 -21.36
C ASP A 36 -12.32 2.84 -20.97
N ASP A 37 -12.90 3.65 -21.84
CA ASP A 37 -13.13 5.09 -21.63
C ASP A 37 -14.30 5.40 -20.69
N SER A 38 -15.02 4.39 -20.20
CA SER A 38 -16.16 4.56 -19.28
C SER A 38 -15.76 5.24 -17.96
N GLN A 39 -14.48 5.18 -17.60
CA GLN A 39 -13.96 5.77 -16.36
C GLN A 39 -14.02 7.31 -16.36
N ASP A 40 -13.97 7.94 -17.55
CA ASP A 40 -14.14 9.40 -17.69
C ASP A 40 -15.56 9.81 -17.25
N TYR A 41 -16.57 9.10 -17.76
CA TYR A 41 -17.99 9.40 -17.48
C TYR A 41 -18.39 9.04 -16.05
N LYS A 42 -17.71 8.06 -15.45
CA LYS A 42 -17.96 7.64 -14.07
C LYS A 42 -17.27 8.55 -13.04
N GLY A 43 -16.48 9.54 -13.48
CA GLY A 43 -15.72 10.45 -12.59
C GLY A 43 -14.67 9.74 -11.75
N ARG A 44 -14.09 8.62 -12.28
CA ARG A 44 -13.09 7.83 -11.56
C ARG A 44 -11.65 8.22 -11.87
N LEU A 45 -11.42 9.00 -12.94
CA LEU A 45 -10.11 9.54 -13.30
C LEU A 45 -9.79 10.80 -12.49
N THR A 46 -9.74 10.66 -11.18
CA THR A 46 -9.44 11.76 -10.24
C THR A 46 -8.64 11.22 -9.05
N LEU A 47 -7.80 12.06 -8.47
CA LEU A 47 -7.13 11.79 -7.20
C LEU A 47 -7.93 12.31 -5.99
N ASN A 48 -9.13 12.83 -6.20
CA ASN A 48 -10.00 13.28 -5.11
C ASN A 48 -10.43 12.07 -4.25
N PRO A 49 -10.05 12.00 -2.97
CA PRO A 49 -10.40 10.88 -2.09
C PRO A 49 -11.91 10.63 -2.01
N LEU A 50 -12.72 11.70 -2.04
CA LEU A 50 -14.17 11.59 -1.90
C LEU A 50 -14.83 10.84 -3.07
N ALA A 51 -14.21 10.84 -4.25
CA ALA A 51 -14.70 10.06 -5.40
C ALA A 51 -14.52 8.55 -5.22
N HIS A 52 -13.56 8.14 -4.40
CA HIS A 52 -13.20 6.73 -4.17
C HIS A 52 -13.65 6.21 -2.81
N LEU A 53 -14.25 7.06 -1.98
CA LEU A 53 -14.75 6.66 -0.67
C LEU A 53 -16.09 5.94 -0.77
N ASP A 54 -16.18 4.81 -0.08
CA ASP A 54 -17.44 4.21 0.34
C ASP A 54 -17.74 4.65 1.78
N PRO A 55 -18.88 5.32 2.05
CA PRO A 55 -19.19 5.79 3.39
C PRO A 55 -19.25 4.67 4.44
N LEU A 56 -19.78 3.50 4.07
CA LEU A 56 -19.85 2.35 4.98
C LEU A 56 -18.47 1.73 5.20
N GLY A 57 -17.67 1.64 4.11
CA GLY A 57 -16.29 1.19 4.19
C GLY A 57 -15.41 2.10 5.06
N ALA A 58 -15.62 3.42 4.98
CA ALA A 58 -14.92 4.40 5.83
C ALA A 58 -15.31 4.28 7.30
N ILE A 59 -16.61 4.11 7.60
CA ILE A 59 -17.12 3.88 8.96
C ILE A 59 -16.55 2.56 9.51
N ALA A 60 -16.60 1.48 8.74
CA ALA A 60 -16.04 0.19 9.14
C ALA A 60 -14.54 0.31 9.44
N LEU A 61 -13.77 1.00 8.59
CA LEU A 61 -12.33 1.24 8.80
C LEU A 61 -12.07 1.96 10.14
N PHE A 62 -12.89 2.97 10.46
CA PHE A 62 -12.75 3.73 11.70
C PHE A 62 -12.97 2.87 12.97
N PHE A 63 -14.02 2.04 12.97
CA PHE A 63 -14.39 1.27 14.17
C PHE A 63 -13.66 -0.07 14.30
N THR A 64 -13.36 -0.74 13.17
CA THR A 64 -12.81 -2.11 13.18
C THR A 64 -11.36 -2.18 12.72
N GLY A 65 -10.83 -1.08 12.15
CA GLY A 65 -9.53 -1.08 11.46
C GLY A 65 -9.57 -1.76 10.09
N PHE A 66 -10.75 -2.22 9.65
CA PHE A 66 -10.97 -2.85 8.36
C PHE A 66 -12.05 -2.09 7.58
N GLY A 67 -11.75 -1.74 6.33
CA GLY A 67 -12.67 -0.99 5.48
C GLY A 67 -12.37 -1.23 4.01
N TRP A 68 -13.20 -0.66 3.16
CA TRP A 68 -13.05 -0.77 1.70
C TRP A 68 -13.31 0.57 1.03
N ALA A 69 -12.68 0.74 -0.13
CA ALA A 69 -12.95 1.85 -1.04
C ALA A 69 -14.12 1.50 -1.98
N LYS A 70 -14.68 2.50 -2.62
CA LYS A 70 -15.62 2.30 -3.73
C LYS A 70 -14.82 1.88 -4.98
N PRO A 71 -14.90 0.61 -5.41
CA PRO A 71 -14.01 0.08 -6.43
C PRO A 71 -14.26 0.73 -7.81
N VAL A 72 -13.23 0.71 -8.66
CA VAL A 72 -13.33 1.06 -10.06
C VAL A 72 -14.02 -0.09 -10.82
N GLU A 73 -15.20 0.20 -11.37
CA GLU A 73 -15.97 -0.76 -12.16
C GLU A 73 -15.52 -0.74 -13.63
N VAL A 74 -14.65 -1.65 -13.99
CA VAL A 74 -14.09 -1.79 -15.33
C VAL A 74 -15.07 -2.46 -16.27
N ASP A 75 -15.36 -1.86 -17.44
CA ASP A 75 -16.15 -2.49 -18.51
C ASP A 75 -15.24 -3.33 -19.41
N SER A 76 -15.08 -4.57 -19.05
CA SER A 76 -14.18 -5.52 -19.73
C SER A 76 -14.56 -5.83 -21.18
N ARG A 77 -15.80 -5.51 -21.61
CA ARG A 77 -16.27 -5.68 -23.02
C ARG A 77 -15.59 -4.71 -23.97
N ARG A 78 -15.00 -3.63 -23.44
CA ARG A 78 -14.27 -2.60 -24.21
C ARG A 78 -12.82 -2.97 -24.46
N PHE A 79 -12.31 -4.00 -23.78
CA PHE A 79 -10.94 -4.45 -23.94
C PHE A 79 -10.72 -5.22 -25.24
N LYS A 80 -9.57 -4.99 -25.88
CA LYS A 80 -9.16 -5.75 -27.08
C LYS A 80 -8.81 -7.20 -26.74
N ASN A 81 -8.15 -7.40 -25.60
CA ASN A 81 -7.81 -8.72 -25.07
C ASN A 81 -8.25 -8.81 -23.61
N PHE A 82 -9.43 -9.39 -23.40
CA PHE A 82 -10.08 -9.45 -22.09
C PHE A 82 -9.15 -9.90 -20.95
N LYS A 83 -8.48 -11.06 -21.10
CA LYS A 83 -7.65 -11.61 -20.03
C LYS A 83 -6.43 -10.75 -19.71
N ARG A 84 -5.69 -10.36 -20.76
CA ARG A 84 -4.49 -9.55 -20.63
C ARG A 84 -4.82 -8.17 -20.06
N ASP A 85 -5.79 -7.51 -20.64
CA ASP A 85 -6.11 -6.13 -20.34
C ASP A 85 -6.75 -6.00 -18.95
N MET A 86 -7.53 -7.00 -18.53
CA MET A 86 -8.05 -7.11 -17.17
C MET A 86 -6.91 -7.31 -16.15
N ALA A 87 -5.95 -8.20 -16.44
CA ALA A 87 -4.81 -8.45 -15.56
C ALA A 87 -3.91 -7.22 -15.43
N LEU A 88 -3.63 -6.51 -16.55
CA LEU A 88 -2.85 -5.26 -16.54
C LEU A 88 -3.55 -4.16 -15.76
N THR A 89 -4.86 -4.02 -15.95
CA THR A 89 -5.67 -3.08 -15.16
C THR A 89 -5.61 -3.42 -13.67
N ALA A 90 -5.77 -4.68 -13.31
CA ALA A 90 -5.69 -5.12 -11.93
C ALA A 90 -4.29 -4.93 -11.30
N ALA A 91 -3.23 -5.13 -12.09
CA ALA A 91 -1.86 -4.93 -11.61
C ALA A 91 -1.52 -3.45 -11.37
N ALA A 92 -2.20 -2.51 -12.04
CA ALA A 92 -1.88 -1.08 -11.97
C ALA A 92 -2.01 -0.51 -10.54
N GLY A 93 -3.04 -0.93 -9.78
CA GLY A 93 -3.22 -0.51 -8.38
C GLY A 93 -2.06 -0.93 -7.47
N PRO A 94 -1.77 -2.23 -7.31
CA PRO A 94 -0.64 -2.68 -6.52
C PRO A 94 0.71 -2.11 -6.97
N LEU A 95 0.94 -1.97 -8.28
CA LEU A 95 2.16 -1.35 -8.81
C LEU A 95 2.29 0.12 -8.42
N SER A 96 1.20 0.89 -8.46
CA SER A 96 1.23 2.28 -8.00
C SER A 96 1.59 2.38 -6.51
N ASN A 97 1.06 1.48 -5.68
CA ASN A 97 1.42 1.43 -4.26
C ASN A 97 2.91 1.06 -4.07
N LEU A 98 3.47 0.12 -4.83
CA LEU A 98 4.90 -0.19 -4.76
C LEU A 98 5.78 1.00 -5.16
N LEU A 99 5.38 1.77 -6.18
CA LEU A 99 6.08 2.99 -6.57
C LEU A 99 6.00 4.07 -5.48
N LEU A 100 4.82 4.26 -4.87
CA LEU A 100 4.66 5.15 -3.72
C LEU A 100 5.47 4.69 -2.51
N ALA A 101 5.52 3.38 -2.25
CA ALA A 101 6.34 2.82 -1.19
C ALA A 101 7.83 3.08 -1.42
N LEU A 102 8.32 2.90 -2.64
CA LEU A 102 9.71 3.21 -3.01
C LEU A 102 10.03 4.69 -2.78
N ALA A 103 9.19 5.59 -3.29
CA ALA A 103 9.37 7.02 -3.08
C ALA A 103 9.33 7.39 -1.59
N GLY A 104 8.36 6.82 -0.85
CA GLY A 104 8.23 6.98 0.60
C GLY A 104 9.45 6.49 1.36
N THR A 105 10.05 5.36 0.96
CA THR A 105 11.28 4.81 1.57
C THR A 105 12.45 5.75 1.37
N ILE A 106 12.67 6.25 0.16
CA ILE A 106 13.76 7.20 -0.15
C ILE A 106 13.60 8.48 0.71
N LEU A 107 12.40 9.06 0.72
CA LEU A 107 12.13 10.27 1.50
C LEU A 107 12.25 10.03 3.00
N TRP A 108 11.82 8.86 3.48
CA TRP A 108 11.98 8.48 4.87
C TRP A 108 13.46 8.36 5.27
N GLU A 109 14.29 7.69 4.47
CA GLU A 109 15.72 7.55 4.74
C GLU A 109 16.42 8.92 4.78
N VAL A 110 16.09 9.84 3.87
CA VAL A 110 16.59 11.22 3.88
C VAL A 110 16.18 11.95 5.17
N ALA A 111 14.89 11.91 5.53
CA ALA A 111 14.38 12.56 6.74
C ALA A 111 14.96 11.94 8.02
N LEU A 112 15.21 10.63 8.00
CA LEU A 112 15.82 9.91 9.11
C LEU A 112 17.28 10.33 9.32
N CYS A 113 18.07 10.43 8.24
CA CYS A 113 19.44 10.91 8.29
C CYS A 113 19.52 12.33 8.86
N ALA A 114 18.64 13.23 8.40
CA ALA A 114 18.55 14.59 8.90
C ALA A 114 18.18 14.62 10.40
N TYR A 115 17.22 13.80 10.83
CA TYR A 115 16.81 13.69 12.21
C TYR A 115 17.95 13.20 13.12
N TRP A 116 18.68 12.17 12.71
CA TRP A 116 19.79 11.62 13.50
C TRP A 116 20.94 12.61 13.64
N LYS A 117 21.26 13.33 12.56
CA LYS A 117 22.28 14.38 12.62
C LYS A 117 21.88 15.52 13.56
N ASP A 118 20.63 15.99 13.50
CA ASP A 118 20.10 17.00 14.40
C ASP A 118 20.14 16.53 15.87
N ALA A 119 19.94 15.24 16.11
CA ALA A 119 20.05 14.61 17.42
C ALA A 119 21.51 14.37 17.89
N GLY A 120 22.51 14.74 17.09
CA GLY A 120 23.94 14.61 17.42
C GLY A 120 24.55 13.22 17.19
N PHE A 121 23.90 12.36 16.41
CA PHE A 121 24.39 11.02 16.08
C PHE A 121 25.03 11.00 14.68
N ALA A 122 26.01 10.12 14.49
CA ALA A 122 26.62 9.93 13.18
C ALA A 122 25.66 9.18 12.23
N VAL A 123 25.59 9.64 10.97
CA VAL A 123 24.74 8.99 9.93
C VAL A 123 25.22 7.57 9.66
N SER A 124 26.53 7.27 9.84
CA SER A 124 27.09 5.93 9.72
C SER A 124 26.47 4.90 10.66
N ASP A 125 26.01 5.33 11.84
CA ASP A 125 25.43 4.45 12.84
C ASP A 125 24.00 4.03 12.47
N ILE A 126 23.35 4.80 11.57
CA ILE A 126 22.00 4.52 11.06
C ILE A 126 21.99 3.21 10.26
N ALA A 127 23.00 2.97 9.43
CA ALA A 127 23.08 1.77 8.60
C ALA A 127 23.10 0.46 9.42
N GLN A 128 23.68 0.51 10.62
CA GLN A 128 23.70 -0.64 11.54
C GLN A 128 22.37 -0.82 12.30
N GLN A 129 21.65 0.28 12.58
CA GLN A 129 20.44 0.26 13.40
C GLN A 129 19.14 0.23 12.57
N CYS A 130 19.16 0.72 11.33
CA CYS A 130 17.98 0.81 10.45
C CYS A 130 17.75 -0.43 9.58
N GLY A 131 18.50 -1.50 9.78
CA GLY A 131 18.31 -2.77 9.05
C GLY A 131 16.92 -3.43 9.22
N SER A 132 16.01 -2.78 9.94
CA SER A 132 14.60 -3.17 10.02
C SER A 132 13.71 -1.97 10.31
N PHE A 133 12.58 -1.86 9.62
CA PHE A 133 11.52 -0.88 9.88
C PHE A 133 10.93 -0.93 11.32
N GLY A 134 11.42 -1.82 12.19
CA GLY A 134 10.79 -2.16 13.45
C GLY A 134 11.65 -2.11 14.72
N SER A 135 12.88 -1.59 14.71
CA SER A 135 13.68 -1.59 15.95
C SER A 135 13.07 -0.66 17.02
N ALA A 136 12.81 -1.23 18.21
CA ALA A 136 12.28 -0.50 19.37
C ALA A 136 13.18 0.66 19.82
N ALA A 137 14.49 0.57 19.57
CA ALA A 137 15.48 1.61 19.85
C ALA A 137 15.15 2.96 19.17
N TYR A 138 14.51 2.90 18.00
CA TYR A 138 14.06 4.06 17.24
C TYR A 138 13.05 4.96 17.98
N TYR A 139 12.22 4.40 18.86
CA TYR A 139 11.16 5.16 19.57
C TYR A 139 11.65 5.78 20.89
N GLN A 140 12.84 5.46 21.35
CA GLN A 140 13.39 5.97 22.60
C GLN A 140 14.24 7.25 22.42
N LEU A 141 14.56 7.61 21.17
CA LEU A 141 15.34 8.81 20.89
C LEU A 141 14.40 10.03 20.81
N THR A 142 14.21 10.71 21.93
CA THR A 142 13.46 11.97 22.05
C THR A 142 14.36 13.21 21.95
N ALA A 143 15.60 13.05 21.50
CA ALA A 143 16.62 14.09 21.56
C ALA A 143 16.70 15.01 20.34
N GLY A 144 15.95 14.74 19.26
CA GLY A 144 15.96 15.50 18.01
C GLY A 144 14.79 16.48 17.86
N ASN A 145 14.81 17.22 16.76
CA ASN A 145 13.76 18.16 16.39
C ASN A 145 12.39 17.45 16.20
N ASP A 146 11.35 17.90 16.92
CA ASP A 146 10.02 17.31 16.88
C ASP A 146 9.42 17.29 15.47
N ALA A 147 9.69 18.31 14.65
CA ALA A 147 9.19 18.36 13.26
C ALA A 147 9.83 17.28 12.38
N LEU A 148 11.13 17.06 12.50
CA LEU A 148 11.86 15.99 11.79
C LEU A 148 11.42 14.62 12.29
N PHE A 149 11.16 14.47 13.59
CA PHE A 149 10.59 13.23 14.15
C PHE A 149 9.25 12.90 13.51
N TRP A 150 8.33 13.84 13.43
CA TRP A 150 7.02 13.61 12.83
C TRP A 150 7.10 13.40 11.32
N LEU A 151 7.98 14.12 10.62
CA LEU A 151 8.19 13.95 9.18
C LEU A 151 8.65 12.52 8.87
N GLN A 152 9.70 12.05 9.51
CA GLN A 152 10.20 10.70 9.28
C GLN A 152 9.18 9.63 9.71
N PHE A 153 8.41 9.86 10.78
CA PHE A 153 7.34 8.98 11.21
C PHE A 153 6.25 8.84 10.14
N ILE A 154 5.78 9.96 9.60
CA ILE A 154 4.75 9.98 8.54
C ILE A 154 5.25 9.27 7.30
N LEU A 155 6.47 9.58 6.83
CA LEU A 155 7.06 8.97 5.63
C LEU A 155 7.28 7.46 5.79
N LYS A 156 7.72 7.02 6.96
CA LYS A 156 7.83 5.59 7.30
C LYS A 156 6.50 4.88 7.17
N TYR A 157 5.45 5.39 7.82
CA TYR A 157 4.13 4.78 7.76
C TYR A 157 3.51 4.89 6.37
N PHE A 158 3.80 5.96 5.62
CA PHE A 158 3.40 6.08 4.23
C PHE A 158 3.99 4.93 3.39
N SER A 159 5.27 4.64 3.53
CA SER A 159 5.89 3.49 2.84
C SER A 159 5.28 2.16 3.28
N LEU A 160 5.19 1.89 4.59
CA LEU A 160 4.67 0.64 5.13
C LEU A 160 3.20 0.38 4.73
N ILE A 161 2.36 1.40 4.73
CA ILE A 161 0.95 1.27 4.34
C ILE A 161 0.85 0.95 2.85
N ASN A 162 1.65 1.60 2.01
CA ASN A 162 1.68 1.30 0.58
C ASN A 162 2.20 -0.12 0.29
N ILE A 163 3.22 -0.60 1.01
CA ILE A 163 3.66 -1.99 0.94
C ILE A 163 2.51 -2.93 1.35
N GLY A 164 1.84 -2.61 2.45
CA GLY A 164 0.70 -3.39 2.93
C GLY A 164 -0.43 -3.49 1.91
N LEU A 165 -0.82 -2.36 1.32
CA LEU A 165 -1.85 -2.29 0.27
C LEU A 165 -1.46 -3.10 -0.97
N ALA A 166 -0.20 -2.99 -1.42
CA ALA A 166 0.29 -3.74 -2.57
C ALA A 166 0.27 -5.25 -2.31
N VAL A 167 0.87 -5.69 -1.20
CA VAL A 167 0.96 -7.12 -0.84
C VAL A 167 -0.42 -7.72 -0.63
N PHE A 168 -1.32 -7.01 0.07
CA PHE A 168 -2.68 -7.46 0.31
C PHE A 168 -3.46 -7.63 -0.99
N ASN A 169 -3.43 -6.62 -1.87
CA ASN A 169 -4.15 -6.67 -3.15
C ASN A 169 -3.56 -7.66 -4.16
N LEU A 170 -2.30 -8.09 -4.00
CA LEU A 170 -1.70 -9.15 -4.82
C LEU A 170 -2.09 -10.57 -4.40
N ILE A 171 -2.79 -10.76 -3.28
CA ILE A 171 -3.32 -12.08 -2.91
C ILE A 171 -4.27 -12.58 -4.01
N PRO A 172 -4.09 -13.81 -4.53
CA PRO A 172 -4.87 -14.34 -5.66
C PRO A 172 -6.27 -14.84 -5.26
N ILE A 173 -6.97 -14.07 -4.44
CA ILE A 173 -8.30 -14.42 -3.88
C ILE A 173 -9.29 -13.30 -4.22
N PRO A 174 -10.47 -13.60 -4.83
CA PRO A 174 -11.54 -12.62 -5.00
C PRO A 174 -11.99 -12.02 -3.65
N PRO A 175 -12.24 -10.71 -3.54
CA PRO A 175 -12.37 -9.72 -4.62
C PRO A 175 -11.07 -8.97 -4.97
N LEU A 176 -9.92 -9.38 -4.43
CA LEU A 176 -8.63 -8.68 -4.56
C LEU A 176 -8.09 -8.71 -6.00
N ASP A 177 -7.24 -7.74 -6.33
CA ASP A 177 -6.69 -7.58 -7.69
C ASP A 177 -5.85 -8.77 -8.14
N GLY A 178 -5.12 -9.41 -7.21
CA GLY A 178 -4.37 -10.63 -7.47
C GLY A 178 -5.20 -11.75 -8.08
N SER A 179 -6.50 -11.82 -7.76
CA SER A 179 -7.40 -12.78 -8.38
C SER A 179 -7.57 -12.55 -9.88
N LYS A 180 -7.68 -11.29 -10.32
CA LYS A 180 -7.79 -10.93 -11.74
C LYS A 180 -6.47 -11.15 -12.47
N ILE A 181 -5.34 -10.94 -11.77
CA ILE A 181 -4.00 -11.20 -12.32
C ILE A 181 -3.81 -12.70 -12.54
N ILE A 182 -4.12 -13.56 -11.55
CA ILE A 182 -3.96 -15.00 -11.69
C ILE A 182 -4.89 -15.58 -12.76
N MET A 183 -6.10 -15.02 -12.95
CA MET A 183 -7.06 -15.43 -13.99
C MET A 183 -6.49 -15.34 -15.42
N PHE A 184 -5.49 -14.49 -15.65
CA PHE A 184 -4.79 -14.44 -16.93
C PHE A 184 -4.08 -15.75 -17.25
N PHE A 185 -3.47 -16.39 -16.25
CA PHE A 185 -2.71 -17.63 -16.40
C PHE A 185 -3.58 -18.89 -16.34
N LEU A 186 -4.82 -18.77 -15.87
CA LEU A 186 -5.71 -19.91 -15.71
C LEU A 186 -6.47 -20.26 -17.00
N SER A 187 -6.83 -21.55 -17.15
CA SER A 187 -7.73 -22.00 -18.21
C SER A 187 -9.14 -21.39 -18.06
N ASN A 188 -9.89 -21.30 -19.17
CA ASN A 188 -11.25 -20.79 -19.13
C ASN A 188 -12.17 -21.59 -18.19
N LYS A 189 -11.95 -22.91 -18.08
CA LYS A 189 -12.72 -23.80 -17.20
C LYS A 189 -12.47 -23.46 -15.71
N LEU A 190 -11.22 -23.15 -15.33
CA LEU A 190 -10.88 -22.75 -13.96
C LEU A 190 -11.41 -21.35 -13.66
N ASN A 191 -11.31 -20.41 -14.60
CA ASN A 191 -11.86 -19.07 -14.45
C ASN A 191 -13.37 -19.10 -14.23
N TYR A 192 -14.08 -19.95 -15.00
CA TYR A 192 -15.52 -20.12 -14.82
C TYR A 192 -15.85 -20.63 -13.39
N LYS A 193 -15.13 -21.64 -12.92
CA LYS A 193 -15.32 -22.15 -11.55
C LYS A 193 -15.01 -21.09 -10.48
N LEU A 194 -13.93 -20.33 -10.63
CA LEU A 194 -13.61 -19.24 -9.70
C LEU A 194 -14.72 -18.19 -9.67
N TYR A 195 -15.29 -17.86 -10.81
CA TYR A 195 -16.42 -16.94 -10.90
C TYR A 195 -17.69 -17.52 -10.26
N GLU A 196 -18.00 -18.79 -10.53
CA GLU A 196 -19.15 -19.50 -9.94
C GLU A 196 -19.10 -19.55 -8.42
N TYR A 197 -17.91 -19.81 -7.85
CA TYR A 197 -17.70 -19.92 -6.39
C TYR A 197 -17.21 -18.64 -5.73
N GLN A 198 -17.10 -17.51 -6.43
CA GLN A 198 -16.49 -16.28 -5.93
C GLN A 198 -17.10 -15.79 -4.61
N MET A 199 -18.42 -15.91 -4.42
CA MET A 199 -19.09 -15.50 -3.20
C MET A 199 -18.67 -16.36 -1.99
N TYR A 200 -18.59 -17.68 -2.17
CA TYR A 200 -18.14 -18.59 -1.11
C TYR A 200 -16.67 -18.37 -0.76
N ILE A 201 -15.84 -18.14 -1.78
CA ILE A 201 -14.42 -17.81 -1.61
C ILE A 201 -14.27 -16.50 -0.84
N TYR A 202 -15.07 -15.48 -1.19
CA TYR A 202 -15.08 -14.18 -0.49
C TYR A 202 -15.47 -14.31 0.98
N ILE A 203 -16.56 -15.03 1.28
CA ILE A 203 -17.00 -15.27 2.66
C ILE A 203 -15.91 -16.03 3.44
N GLY A 204 -15.38 -17.10 2.87
CA GLY A 204 -14.28 -17.85 3.46
C GLY A 204 -13.04 -17.00 3.72
N PHE A 205 -12.69 -16.13 2.77
CA PHE A 205 -11.58 -15.19 2.92
C PHE A 205 -11.79 -14.20 4.09
N ILE A 206 -13.01 -13.63 4.21
CA ILE A 206 -13.35 -12.76 5.34
C ILE A 206 -13.20 -13.51 6.67
N VAL A 207 -13.72 -14.73 6.78
CA VAL A 207 -13.58 -15.55 7.99
C VAL A 207 -12.09 -15.76 8.31
N VAL A 208 -11.26 -16.11 7.32
CA VAL A 208 -9.82 -16.33 7.50
C VAL A 208 -9.11 -15.04 7.94
N LEU A 209 -9.50 -13.87 7.42
CA LEU A 209 -8.97 -12.58 7.87
C LEU A 209 -9.23 -12.35 9.38
N PHE A 210 -10.44 -12.63 9.85
CA PHE A 210 -10.78 -12.44 11.27
C PHE A 210 -10.11 -13.45 12.22
N THR A 211 -9.61 -14.59 11.72
CA THR A 211 -8.86 -15.55 12.54
C THR A 211 -7.41 -15.13 12.79
N GLY A 212 -6.90 -14.10 12.07
CA GLY A 212 -5.49 -13.71 12.12
C GLY A 212 -4.53 -14.72 11.45
N LEU A 213 -5.04 -15.74 10.77
CA LEU A 213 -4.23 -16.78 10.12
C LEU A 213 -3.32 -16.19 9.03
N LEU A 214 -3.75 -15.10 8.40
CA LEU A 214 -2.98 -14.41 7.36
C LEU A 214 -1.92 -13.44 7.91
N ASP A 215 -1.92 -13.12 9.19
CA ASP A 215 -1.02 -12.10 9.76
C ASP A 215 0.46 -12.48 9.57
N LYS A 216 0.81 -13.74 9.82
CA LYS A 216 2.19 -14.24 9.64
C LYS A 216 2.63 -14.27 8.18
N PRO A 217 1.88 -14.87 7.23
CA PRO A 217 2.22 -14.83 5.81
C PRO A 217 2.31 -13.41 5.25
N LEU A 218 1.34 -12.55 5.59
CA LEU A 218 1.35 -11.15 5.14
C LEU A 218 2.52 -10.38 5.73
N GLY A 219 2.78 -10.54 7.03
CA GLY A 219 3.92 -9.91 7.69
C GLY A 219 5.26 -10.35 7.08
N PHE A 220 5.41 -11.63 6.72
CA PHE A 220 6.59 -12.14 6.02
C PHE A 220 6.76 -11.48 4.64
N LEU A 221 5.69 -11.45 3.83
CA LEU A 221 5.74 -10.82 2.50
C LEU A 221 6.01 -9.32 2.58
N GLN A 222 5.36 -8.61 3.50
CA GLN A 222 5.61 -7.19 3.74
C GLN A 222 7.05 -6.94 4.19
N GLY A 223 7.58 -7.80 5.06
CA GLY A 223 8.98 -7.76 5.48
C GLY A 223 9.94 -7.98 4.32
N ALA A 224 9.68 -8.96 3.45
CA ALA A 224 10.50 -9.22 2.27
C ALA A 224 10.50 -8.04 1.30
N VAL A 225 9.33 -7.44 1.00
CA VAL A 225 9.24 -6.24 0.14
C VAL A 225 9.95 -5.06 0.80
N SER A 226 9.77 -4.84 2.10
CA SER A 226 10.45 -3.77 2.84
C SER A 226 11.98 -3.93 2.78
N SER A 227 12.49 -5.14 3.01
CA SER A 227 13.92 -5.43 2.94
C SER A 227 14.48 -5.22 1.53
N PHE A 228 13.71 -5.60 0.50
CA PHE A 228 14.08 -5.35 -0.89
C PHE A 228 14.13 -3.85 -1.21
N LEU A 229 13.15 -3.07 -0.76
CA LEU A 229 13.17 -1.61 -0.95
C LEU A 229 14.37 -0.97 -0.25
N LEU A 230 14.66 -1.34 1.00
CA LEU A 230 15.84 -0.86 1.73
C LEU A 230 17.16 -1.24 1.02
N LEU A 231 17.21 -2.43 0.42
CA LEU A 231 18.39 -2.87 -0.33
C LEU A 231 18.64 -1.98 -1.56
N ILE A 232 17.61 -1.70 -2.35
CA ILE A 232 17.74 -0.87 -3.55
C ILE A 232 17.90 0.63 -3.25
N THR A 233 17.54 1.08 -2.05
CA THR A 233 17.71 2.48 -1.59
C THR A 233 18.93 2.66 -0.69
N SER A 234 19.74 1.62 -0.44
CA SER A 234 20.91 1.64 0.45
C SER A 234 21.98 2.70 0.12
N TRP A 235 21.94 3.26 -1.09
CA TRP A 235 22.76 4.39 -1.51
C TRP A 235 22.36 5.73 -0.86
N VAL A 236 21.10 5.86 -0.36
CA VAL A 236 20.59 7.11 0.23
C VAL A 236 21.36 7.48 1.49
N PRO A 237 21.48 6.62 2.52
CA PRO A 237 22.30 6.93 3.70
C PRO A 237 23.76 7.21 3.36
N ALA A 238 24.33 6.53 2.36
CA ALA A 238 25.72 6.77 1.94
C ALA A 238 25.92 8.18 1.36
N ILE A 239 25.01 8.64 0.49
CA ILE A 239 25.02 10.00 -0.04
C ILE A 239 24.78 11.02 1.07
N MET A 240 23.78 10.77 1.95
CA MET A 240 23.47 11.68 3.04
C MET A 240 24.65 11.85 4.00
N ASN A 241 25.42 10.78 4.29
CA ASN A 241 26.61 10.84 5.10
C ASN A 241 27.75 11.67 4.47
N ALA A 242 27.77 11.78 3.15
CA ALA A 242 28.75 12.61 2.44
C ALA A 242 28.35 14.10 2.37
N ILE A 243 27.05 14.40 2.47
CA ILE A 243 26.51 15.76 2.36
C ILE A 243 26.36 16.42 3.73
N LEU A 244 25.96 15.67 4.73
CA LEU A 244 25.69 16.14 6.10
C LEU A 244 26.93 16.05 6.98
#